data_601815033c8d3f0f4f5623f122776fe7
#
_entry.id   601815033c8d3f0f4f5623f122776fe7
#
_cell.length_a   1.000
_cell.length_b   1.000
_cell.length_c   1.000
_cell.angle_alpha   90.00
_cell.angle_beta   90.00
_cell.angle_gamma   90.00
#
_symmetry.space_group_name_H-M   'P 1'
#
loop_
_entity.id
_entity.type
_entity.pdbx_description
1 polymer ?
#
loop_
_entity_poly.entity_id
_entity_poly.type
_entity_poly.pdbx_seq_one_letter_code
_entity_poly.pdbx_strand_id
1 'polypeptide(L)'
;CEDTIFITANVQALRRVFQNVIKNALVHGQKSICIQMRQQDSCNCRASDDERTSKNRIVHILVSNDVKNPDDIDVDKVFERFYKADEARSISSSGLGLSIAKELVERMGGSIEARLEGKRFVVEILFECE
;
A
#
# COMPACT_ATOMS: atom_id res chain seq x y z
N CYS A 1 20.14 11.53 5.26
CA CYS A 1 20.65 10.63 4.24
C CYS A 1 19.49 10.33 3.26
N GLU A 2 19.58 10.84 2.07
CA GLU A 2 18.57 10.61 1.05
C GLU A 2 18.95 9.39 0.24
N ASP A 3 18.46 8.23 0.67
CA ASP A 3 18.63 7.01 -0.10
C ASP A 3 17.62 7.00 -1.24
N THR A 4 18.11 6.99 -2.46
CA THR A 4 17.26 6.88 -3.64
C THR A 4 16.96 5.41 -3.92
N ILE A 5 15.68 5.08 -4.01
CA ILE A 5 15.21 3.73 -4.28
C ILE A 5 14.68 3.67 -5.71
N PHE A 6 15.20 2.73 -6.49
CA PHE A 6 14.74 2.50 -7.86
C PHE A 6 13.97 1.19 -7.95
N ILE A 7 12.82 1.24 -8.59
CA ILE A 7 12.02 0.06 -8.94
C ILE A 7 11.72 0.07 -10.43
N THR A 8 11.59 -1.11 -11.02
CA THR A 8 11.12 -1.25 -12.39
C THR A 8 9.63 -1.50 -12.37
N ALA A 9 8.87 -0.56 -12.92
CA ALA A 9 7.43 -0.65 -12.94
C ALA A 9 6.86 0.13 -14.13
N ASN A 10 5.60 -0.16 -14.45
CA ASN A 10 4.86 0.67 -15.38
C ASN A 10 4.54 2.02 -14.71
N VAL A 11 5.13 3.09 -15.22
CA VAL A 11 5.01 4.43 -14.63
C VAL A 11 3.57 4.91 -14.50
N GLN A 12 2.74 4.67 -15.53
CA GLN A 12 1.34 5.10 -15.50
C GLN A 12 0.52 4.30 -14.50
N ALA A 13 0.73 2.99 -14.42
CA ALA A 13 0.07 2.13 -13.44
C ALA A 13 0.48 2.50 -12.02
N LEU A 14 1.77 2.72 -11.79
CA LEU A 14 2.28 3.12 -10.48
C LEU A 14 1.72 4.47 -10.03
N ARG A 15 1.68 5.44 -10.94
CA ARG A 15 1.07 6.75 -10.68
C ARG A 15 -0.40 6.60 -10.26
N ARG A 16 -1.16 5.76 -10.94
CA ARG A 16 -2.56 5.53 -10.62
C ARG A 16 -2.75 4.86 -9.26
N VAL A 17 -1.88 3.91 -8.92
CA VAL A 17 -1.86 3.29 -7.58
C VAL A 17 -1.68 4.36 -6.51
N PHE A 18 -0.67 5.20 -6.63
CA PHE A 18 -0.41 6.27 -5.65
C PHE A 18 -1.55 7.27 -5.58
N GLN A 19 -2.08 7.70 -6.72
CA GLN A 19 -3.22 8.60 -6.75
C GLN A 19 -4.42 8.02 -6.00
N ASN A 20 -4.73 6.76 -6.21
CA ASN A 20 -5.85 6.10 -5.55
C ASN A 20 -5.63 5.94 -4.04
N VAL A 21 -4.44 5.49 -3.64
CA VAL A 21 -4.12 5.27 -2.22
C VAL A 21 -4.03 6.60 -1.45
N ILE A 22 -3.36 7.59 -2.02
CA ILE A 22 -3.22 8.90 -1.39
C ILE A 22 -4.56 9.63 -1.34
N LYS A 23 -5.35 9.58 -2.41
CA LYS A 23 -6.70 10.15 -2.42
C LYS A 23 -7.58 9.53 -1.34
N ASN A 24 -7.51 8.20 -1.19
CA ASN A 24 -8.23 7.51 -0.12
C ASN A 24 -7.83 8.03 1.26
N ALA A 25 -6.53 8.19 1.51
CA ALA A 25 -6.02 8.74 2.77
C ALA A 25 -6.46 10.19 2.99
N LEU A 26 -6.47 11.01 1.95
CA LEU A 26 -6.93 12.41 2.03
C LEU A 26 -8.43 12.52 2.32
N VAL A 27 -9.24 11.67 1.70
CA VAL A 27 -10.70 11.70 1.86
C VAL A 27 -11.12 11.20 3.24
N HIS A 28 -10.47 10.15 3.74
CA HIS A 28 -10.86 9.48 4.99
C HIS A 28 -10.03 9.90 6.20
N GLY A 29 -8.87 10.52 6.00
CA GLY A 29 -8.04 11.05 7.08
C GLY A 29 -8.69 12.24 7.76
N GLN A 30 -8.53 12.33 9.08
CA GLN A 30 -9.11 13.40 9.90
C GLN A 30 -8.09 14.52 10.16
N LYS A 31 -6.91 14.17 10.61
CA LYS A 31 -5.89 15.13 11.06
C LYS A 31 -4.53 14.93 10.44
N SER A 32 -4.15 13.72 10.16
CA SER A 32 -2.79 13.43 9.70
C SER A 32 -2.73 12.31 8.68
N ILE A 33 -1.81 12.48 7.74
CA ILE A 33 -1.43 11.46 6.77
C ILE A 33 0.07 11.26 6.89
N CYS A 34 0.50 10.02 6.92
CA CYS A 34 1.91 9.66 6.93
C CYS A 34 2.22 8.77 5.74
N ILE A 35 3.28 9.11 5.02
CA ILE A 35 3.79 8.29 3.92
C ILE A 35 5.22 7.90 4.27
N GLN A 36 5.48 6.61 4.33
CA GLN A 36 6.80 6.07 4.63
C GLN A 36 7.24 5.12 3.53
N MET A 37 8.51 5.13 3.25
CA MET A 37 9.14 4.19 2.32
C MET A 37 10.30 3.52 3.03
N ARG A 38 10.33 2.20 2.99
CA ARG A 38 11.40 1.40 3.60
C ARG A 38 11.92 0.41 2.57
N GLN A 39 13.20 0.17 2.61
CA GLN A 39 13.85 -0.86 1.82
C GLN A 39 14.37 -1.94 2.76
N GLN A 40 14.05 -3.18 2.45
CA GLN A 40 14.50 -4.33 3.21
C GLN A 40 15.23 -5.30 2.30
N ASP A 41 16.42 -5.73 2.70
CA ASP A 41 17.12 -6.80 2.02
C ASP A 41 16.49 -8.14 2.43
N SER A 42 15.96 -8.88 1.46
CA SER A 42 15.50 -10.22 1.74
C SER A 42 16.68 -11.17 1.70
N CYS A 43 17.24 -11.44 2.86
CA CYS A 43 18.22 -12.50 3.04
C CYS A 43 17.50 -13.85 3.05
N ASN A 44 17.31 -14.44 1.91
CA ASN A 44 17.06 -15.88 1.85
C ASN A 44 18.39 -16.59 2.10
N CYS A 45 18.78 -16.68 3.37
CA CYS A 45 19.90 -17.48 3.80
C CYS A 45 19.53 -18.97 3.71
N ARG A 46 19.39 -19.48 2.52
CA ARG A 46 19.66 -20.90 2.30
C ARG A 46 21.13 -21.04 1.99
N ALA A 47 21.84 -21.67 2.91
CA ALA A 47 23.24 -22.03 2.74
C ALA A 47 23.38 -23.01 1.57
N SER A 48 23.50 -22.49 0.38
CA SER A 48 24.02 -23.19 -0.79
C SER A 48 25.16 -22.35 -1.33
N ASP A 49 26.29 -23.00 -1.54
CA ASP A 49 27.58 -22.40 -1.94
C ASP A 49 27.57 -21.78 -3.35
N ASP A 50 26.45 -21.32 -3.85
CA ASP A 50 26.40 -20.59 -5.11
C ASP A 50 26.49 -19.09 -4.85
N GLU A 51 27.59 -18.51 -5.30
CA GLU A 51 27.91 -17.07 -5.21
C GLU A 51 26.94 -16.16 -6.01
N ARG A 52 25.80 -16.69 -6.44
CA ARG A 52 24.76 -15.97 -7.13
C ARG A 52 23.56 -15.72 -6.22
N THR A 53 23.78 -15.23 -5.02
CA THR A 53 22.71 -14.67 -4.24
C THR A 53 22.31 -13.33 -4.86
N SER A 54 21.32 -13.34 -5.72
CA SER A 54 20.61 -12.12 -6.05
C SER A 54 19.99 -11.61 -4.75
N LYS A 55 20.50 -10.50 -4.26
CA LYS A 55 19.89 -9.80 -3.13
C LYS A 55 18.58 -9.22 -3.62
N ASN A 56 17.50 -9.97 -3.45
CA ASN A 56 16.20 -9.42 -3.71
C ASN A 56 15.93 -8.37 -2.63
N ARG A 57 15.69 -7.16 -3.05
CA ARG A 57 15.31 -6.07 -2.17
C ARG A 57 13.81 -5.90 -2.25
N ILE A 58 13.20 -5.72 -1.10
CA ILE A 58 11.76 -5.45 -1.01
C ILE A 58 11.60 -4.00 -0.60
N VAL A 59 10.81 -3.26 -1.37
CA VAL A 59 10.40 -1.90 -1.01
C VAL A 59 9.03 -1.96 -0.38
N HIS A 60 8.93 -1.41 0.82
CA HIS A 60 7.68 -1.23 1.54
C HIS A 60 7.26 0.22 1.44
N ILE A 61 6.09 0.47 0.92
CA ILE A 61 5.48 1.79 0.86
C ILE A 61 4.25 1.77 1.76
N LEU A 62 4.29 2.57 2.81
CA LEU A 62 3.21 2.64 3.78
C LEU A 62 2.53 4.00 3.68
N VAL A 63 1.23 3.98 3.46
CA VAL A 63 0.38 5.17 3.51
C VAL A 63 -0.61 4.98 4.63
N SER A 64 -0.57 5.85 5.61
CA SER A 64 -1.45 5.76 6.77
C SER A 64 -2.15 7.08 7.06
N ASN A 65 -3.35 6.97 7.56
CA ASN A 65 -4.13 8.09 8.03
C ASN A 65 -4.84 7.73 9.33
N ASP A 66 -5.12 8.75 10.13
CA ASP A 66 -5.97 8.59 11.29
C ASP A 66 -7.43 8.40 10.85
N VAL A 67 -8.18 7.64 11.64
CA VAL A 67 -9.60 7.40 11.40
C VAL A 67 -10.40 7.71 12.66
N LYS A 68 -11.61 8.21 12.46
CA LYS A 68 -12.48 8.59 13.56
C LYS A 68 -13.04 7.37 14.29
N ASN A 69 -13.57 6.41 13.56
CA ASN A 69 -14.16 5.18 14.08
C ASN A 69 -13.53 3.96 13.41
N PRO A 70 -12.42 3.42 13.97
CA PRO A 70 -11.78 2.23 13.38
C PRO A 70 -12.71 1.01 13.30
N ASP A 71 -13.66 0.88 14.23
CA ASP A 71 -14.59 -0.23 14.28
C ASP A 71 -15.55 -0.30 13.08
N ASP A 72 -15.76 0.82 12.39
CA ASP A 72 -16.59 0.89 11.19
C ASP A 72 -15.89 0.38 9.93
N ILE A 73 -14.59 0.12 10.01
CA ILE A 73 -13.79 -0.31 8.87
C ILE A 73 -13.57 -1.82 8.95
N ASP A 74 -14.04 -2.52 7.94
CA ASP A 74 -13.73 -3.93 7.76
C ASP A 74 -12.52 -4.08 6.82
N VAL A 75 -11.35 -4.32 7.41
CA VAL A 75 -10.09 -4.40 6.66
C VAL A 75 -10.07 -5.57 5.66
N ASP A 76 -10.88 -6.59 5.89
CA ASP A 76 -10.99 -7.72 4.96
C ASP A 76 -11.77 -7.36 3.69
N LYS A 77 -12.53 -6.28 3.73
CA LYS A 77 -13.40 -5.83 2.64
C LYS A 77 -12.94 -4.55 1.94
N VAL A 78 -11.92 -3.86 2.45
CA VAL A 78 -11.53 -2.55 1.91
C VAL A 78 -11.07 -2.59 0.45
N PHE A 79 -10.63 -3.74 -0.04
CA PHE A 79 -10.25 -3.95 -1.44
C PHE A 79 -11.38 -4.46 -2.32
N GLU A 80 -12.56 -4.74 -1.76
CA GLU A 80 -13.73 -5.10 -2.54
C GLU A 80 -14.27 -3.88 -3.31
N ARG A 81 -14.77 -4.12 -4.49
CA ARG A 81 -15.39 -3.07 -5.30
C ARG A 81 -16.61 -2.50 -4.58
N PHE A 82 -16.76 -1.18 -4.62
CA PHE A 82 -17.87 -0.45 -4.02
C PHE A 82 -17.94 -0.52 -2.49
N TYR A 83 -16.92 -1.08 -1.83
CA TYR A 83 -16.86 -1.03 -0.38
C TYR A 83 -16.67 0.40 0.12
N LYS A 84 -17.50 0.77 1.08
CA LYS A 84 -17.37 2.01 1.86
C LYS A 84 -17.65 1.70 3.32
N ALA A 85 -16.83 2.23 4.23
CA ALA A 85 -17.14 2.24 5.64
C ALA A 85 -18.42 3.04 5.90
N ASP A 86 -19.16 2.71 6.95
CA ASP A 86 -20.49 3.31 7.20
C ASP A 86 -20.47 4.84 7.23
N GLU A 87 -19.44 5.44 7.81
CA GLU A 87 -19.28 6.90 7.84
C GLU A 87 -18.96 7.52 6.46
N ALA A 88 -18.37 6.75 5.57
CA ALA A 88 -17.99 7.21 4.24
C ALA A 88 -19.13 7.13 3.21
N ARG A 89 -20.29 6.57 3.56
CA ARG A 89 -21.42 6.40 2.64
C ARG A 89 -21.97 7.72 2.12
N SER A 90 -21.83 8.78 2.88
CA SER A 90 -22.24 10.14 2.48
C SER A 90 -21.19 10.87 1.64
N ILE A 91 -19.97 10.35 1.56
CA ILE A 91 -18.88 10.94 0.79
C ILE A 91 -19.02 10.52 -0.68
N SER A 92 -18.93 11.49 -1.58
CA SER A 92 -19.01 11.29 -3.02
C SER A 92 -17.75 10.61 -3.56
N SER A 93 -17.58 9.31 -3.27
CA SER A 93 -16.53 8.48 -3.82
C SER A 93 -17.10 7.18 -4.38
N SER A 94 -16.47 6.62 -5.39
CA SER A 94 -16.97 5.43 -6.07
C SER A 94 -16.79 4.12 -5.28
N GLY A 95 -15.93 4.11 -4.25
CA GLY A 95 -15.55 2.88 -3.57
C GLY A 95 -14.68 1.95 -4.40
N LEU A 96 -14.10 2.45 -5.50
CA LEU A 96 -13.27 1.67 -6.42
C LEU A 96 -11.76 1.90 -6.26
N GLY A 97 -11.35 2.96 -5.55
CA GLY A 97 -9.95 3.38 -5.52
C GLY A 97 -8.99 2.30 -5.04
N LEU A 98 -9.27 1.68 -3.91
CA LEU A 98 -8.41 0.63 -3.35
C LEU A 98 -8.47 -0.67 -4.17
N SER A 99 -9.63 -1.04 -4.72
CA SER A 99 -9.74 -2.22 -5.57
C SER A 99 -8.93 -2.08 -6.85
N ILE A 100 -8.92 -0.90 -7.46
CA ILE A 100 -8.10 -0.60 -8.63
C ILE A 100 -6.61 -0.62 -8.26
N ALA A 101 -6.24 -0.02 -7.14
CA ALA A 101 -4.86 -0.05 -6.66
C ALA A 101 -4.35 -1.47 -6.46
N LYS A 102 -5.14 -2.32 -5.83
CA LYS A 102 -4.80 -3.73 -5.64
C LYS A 102 -4.59 -4.46 -6.96
N GLU A 103 -5.50 -4.32 -7.90
CA GLU A 103 -5.39 -4.95 -9.21
C GLU A 103 -4.11 -4.52 -9.93
N LEU A 104 -3.79 -3.23 -9.95
CA LEU A 104 -2.60 -2.71 -10.60
C LEU A 104 -1.30 -3.17 -9.92
N VAL A 105 -1.26 -3.18 -8.58
CA VAL A 105 -0.11 -3.66 -7.81
C VAL A 105 0.15 -5.14 -8.09
N GLU A 106 -0.88 -5.96 -8.08
CA GLU A 106 -0.76 -7.40 -8.36
C GLU A 106 -0.30 -7.66 -9.79
N ARG A 107 -0.76 -6.89 -10.77
CA ARG A 107 -0.30 -6.97 -12.16
C ARG A 107 1.17 -6.61 -12.32
N MET A 108 1.69 -5.74 -11.47
CA MET A 108 3.11 -5.36 -11.46
C MET A 108 3.98 -6.34 -10.65
N GLY A 109 3.42 -7.44 -10.14
CA GLY A 109 4.14 -8.43 -9.35
C GLY A 109 4.34 -8.05 -7.89
N GLY A 110 3.68 -7.00 -7.41
CA GLY A 110 3.69 -6.58 -6.02
C GLY A 110 2.54 -7.15 -5.20
N SER A 111 2.46 -6.75 -3.96
CA SER A 111 1.35 -7.04 -3.07
C SER A 111 0.90 -5.80 -2.32
N ILE A 112 -0.34 -5.78 -1.90
CA ILE A 112 -0.93 -4.68 -1.13
C ILE A 112 -1.77 -5.26 -0.01
N GLU A 113 -1.62 -4.70 1.16
CA GLU A 113 -2.35 -5.09 2.36
C GLU A 113 -2.88 -3.86 3.08
N ALA A 114 -3.95 -4.05 3.83
CA ALA A 114 -4.50 -3.02 4.70
C ALA A 114 -4.65 -3.56 6.12
N ARG A 115 -4.41 -2.70 7.09
CA ARG A 115 -4.59 -3.04 8.52
C ARG A 115 -4.97 -1.82 9.32
N LEU A 116 -5.49 -2.06 10.49
CA LEU A 116 -5.73 -1.03 11.51
C LEU A 116 -4.68 -1.17 12.61
N GLU A 117 -4.01 -0.08 12.92
CA GLU A 117 -3.09 0.05 14.05
C GLU A 117 -3.64 1.13 14.99
N GLY A 118 -4.36 0.70 16.05
CA GLY A 118 -5.09 1.63 16.91
C GLY A 118 -6.12 2.43 16.11
N LYS A 119 -5.99 3.74 16.09
CA LYS A 119 -6.87 4.65 15.32
C LYS A 119 -6.28 5.06 13.97
N ARG A 120 -5.36 4.27 13.44
CA ARG A 120 -4.77 4.52 12.13
C ARG A 120 -5.09 3.40 11.16
N PHE A 121 -5.50 3.79 9.97
CA PHE A 121 -5.66 2.89 8.85
C PHE A 121 -4.39 2.92 8.01
N VAL A 122 -3.79 1.75 7.80
CA VAL A 122 -2.50 1.61 7.11
C VAL A 122 -2.69 0.77 5.86
N VAL A 123 -2.24 1.31 4.74
CA VAL A 123 -2.10 0.58 3.48
C VAL A 123 -0.61 0.37 3.22
N GLU A 124 -0.20 -0.87 3.09
CA GLU A 124 1.18 -1.26 2.81
C GLU A 124 1.28 -1.89 1.43
N ILE A 125 2.17 -1.35 0.62
CA ILE A 125 2.45 -1.83 -0.73
C ILE A 125 3.88 -2.38 -0.75
N LEU A 126 4.05 -3.57 -1.31
CA LEU A 126 5.34 -4.25 -1.41
C LEU A 126 5.69 -4.49 -2.87
N PHE A 127 6.89 -4.09 -3.24
CA PHE A 127 7.48 -4.40 -4.54
C PHE A 127 8.84 -5.05 -4.35
N GLU A 128 9.15 -6.03 -5.19
CA GLU A 128 10.49 -6.56 -5.29
C GLU A 128 11.31 -5.67 -6.23
N CYS A 129 12.49 -5.28 -5.79
CA CYS A 129 13.48 -4.57 -6.61
C CYS A 129 14.63 -5.50 -6.95
N GLU A 130 15.07 -5.40 -8.14
CA GLU A 130 16.31 -6.04 -8.55
C GLU A 130 17.53 -5.20 -8.15
#